data_49c9aba8bb432e02afc10662cd75d85b
#
_entry.id   49c9aba8bb432e02afc10662cd75d85b
#
_cell.length_a   1.000
_cell.length_b   1.000
_cell.length_c   1.000
_cell.angle_alpha   90.00
_cell.angle_beta   90.00
_cell.angle_gamma   90.00
#
_symmetry.space_group_name_H-M   'P 1'
#
loop_
_entity.id
_entity.type
_entity.pdbx_description
1 polymer ?
#
loop_
_entity_poly.entity_id
_entity_poly.type
_entity_poly.pdbx_seq_one_letter_code
_entity_poly.pdbx_strand_id
1 'polypeptide(L)'
;MDPSFSAESAWKIFEELTVNARQTQQQVLQEILTQNLHTEYLSQFLRSDSDREDFKTKVPVVEYEDIKPYIQRIANGEPSDILLAETVIALTRSSGTSAGQPKLIPFTDRELDRRAFGGRLRSTVVNKFVDGFEQGERMKLHLQFNRPEITTPSGFRTRSILTSIFMSKYFETHESSLYTSPIATILCLDSKQSMYCQWLCGLVHRNEVVSVGSIFGSILIRCIKFLEDYWKELCSNIRTGQLSDWISDTGCRNALSMVLGKPNPELAE
;
A
#
# COMPACT_ATOMS: atom_id res chain seq x y z
N MET A 1 -1.54 -17.09 -4.62
CA MET A 1 -1.70 -16.63 -6.00
C MET A 1 -0.43 -15.92 -6.42
N ASP A 2 0.25 -16.42 -7.44
CA ASP A 2 1.50 -15.84 -7.94
C ASP A 2 1.18 -14.53 -8.69
N PRO A 3 1.78 -13.38 -8.34
CA PRO A 3 1.58 -12.12 -9.03
C PRO A 3 2.38 -11.99 -10.35
N SER A 4 3.20 -12.97 -10.72
CA SER A 4 4.14 -12.90 -11.87
C SER A 4 3.55 -13.36 -13.20
N PHE A 5 2.34 -12.95 -13.57
CA PHE A 5 1.71 -13.30 -14.84
C PHE A 5 1.78 -12.16 -15.87
N SER A 6 1.73 -12.49 -17.17
CA SER A 6 1.70 -11.51 -18.26
C SER A 6 0.38 -10.71 -18.29
N ALA A 7 0.36 -9.56 -18.99
CA ALA A 7 -0.85 -8.75 -19.13
C ALA A 7 -1.99 -9.52 -19.82
N GLU A 8 -1.68 -10.35 -20.82
CA GLU A 8 -2.67 -11.20 -21.49
C GLU A 8 -3.24 -12.28 -20.56
N SER A 9 -2.38 -12.93 -19.77
CA SER A 9 -2.79 -13.88 -18.75
C SER A 9 -3.63 -13.22 -17.65
N ALA A 10 -3.28 -11.98 -17.28
CA ALA A 10 -4.01 -11.21 -16.28
C ALA A 10 -5.47 -10.96 -16.68
N TRP A 11 -5.73 -10.65 -17.95
CA TRP A 11 -7.09 -10.46 -18.44
C TRP A 11 -7.90 -11.75 -18.39
N LYS A 12 -7.32 -12.87 -18.85
CA LYS A 12 -7.99 -14.19 -18.78
C LYS A 12 -8.31 -14.57 -17.33
N ILE A 13 -7.37 -14.37 -16.42
CA ILE A 13 -7.58 -14.61 -14.99
C ILE A 13 -8.72 -13.74 -14.45
N PHE A 14 -8.74 -12.45 -14.81
CA PHE A 14 -9.80 -11.54 -14.40
C PHE A 14 -11.18 -11.99 -14.88
N GLU A 15 -11.30 -12.35 -16.16
CA GLU A 15 -12.55 -12.88 -16.72
C GLU A 15 -12.99 -14.17 -16.03
N GLU A 16 -12.08 -15.13 -15.85
CA GLU A 16 -12.37 -16.39 -15.15
C GLU A 16 -12.87 -16.16 -13.72
N LEU A 17 -12.20 -15.33 -12.95
CA LEU A 17 -12.57 -15.01 -11.58
C LEU A 17 -13.94 -14.30 -11.50
N THR A 18 -14.24 -13.41 -12.45
CA THR A 18 -15.50 -12.66 -12.45
C THR A 18 -16.68 -13.48 -12.96
N VAL A 19 -16.50 -14.31 -13.99
CA VAL A 19 -17.52 -15.24 -14.50
C VAL A 19 -17.85 -16.30 -13.43
N ASN A 20 -16.84 -16.79 -12.72
CA ASN A 20 -16.98 -17.80 -11.68
C ASN A 20 -16.95 -17.22 -10.26
N ALA A 21 -17.42 -15.97 -10.06
CA ALA A 21 -17.26 -15.23 -8.80
C ALA A 21 -17.76 -16.01 -7.57
N ARG A 22 -18.91 -16.72 -7.68
CA ARG A 22 -19.44 -17.52 -6.59
C ARG A 22 -18.51 -18.68 -6.21
N GLN A 23 -17.98 -19.37 -7.21
CA GLN A 23 -17.05 -20.50 -6.99
C GLN A 23 -15.72 -19.98 -6.42
N THR A 24 -15.20 -18.89 -6.98
CA THR A 24 -13.98 -18.22 -6.50
C THR A 24 -14.11 -17.83 -5.02
N GLN A 25 -15.23 -17.18 -4.65
CA GLN A 25 -15.48 -16.82 -3.25
C GLN A 25 -15.54 -18.06 -2.34
N GLN A 26 -16.16 -19.14 -2.79
CA GLN A 26 -16.21 -20.38 -2.04
C GLN A 26 -14.84 -21.01 -1.84
N GLN A 27 -14.00 -20.99 -2.86
CA GLN A 27 -12.63 -21.51 -2.80
C GLN A 27 -11.78 -20.68 -1.83
N VAL A 28 -11.83 -19.36 -1.93
CA VAL A 28 -11.09 -18.45 -1.03
C VAL A 28 -11.54 -18.66 0.43
N LEU A 29 -12.84 -18.77 0.69
CA LEU A 29 -13.32 -19.06 2.04
C LEU A 29 -12.82 -20.42 2.54
N GLN A 30 -12.87 -21.46 1.69
CA GLN A 30 -12.37 -22.77 2.05
C GLN A 30 -10.88 -22.77 2.38
N GLU A 31 -10.06 -22.04 1.60
CA GLU A 31 -8.63 -21.85 1.89
C GLU A 31 -8.41 -21.21 3.25
N ILE A 32 -9.13 -20.12 3.54
CA ILE A 32 -9.04 -19.40 4.82
C ILE A 32 -9.39 -20.34 5.99
N LEU A 33 -10.49 -21.08 5.87
CA LEU A 33 -10.93 -21.98 6.92
C LEU A 33 -9.93 -23.12 7.13
N THR A 34 -9.50 -23.79 6.05
CA THR A 34 -8.54 -24.90 6.13
C THR A 34 -7.23 -24.46 6.81
N GLN A 35 -6.75 -23.25 6.51
CA GLN A 35 -5.51 -22.74 7.09
C GLN A 35 -5.66 -22.40 8.57
N ASN A 36 -6.79 -21.80 8.96
CA ASN A 36 -6.94 -21.22 10.30
C ASN A 36 -7.78 -22.06 11.26
N LEU A 37 -8.24 -23.22 10.84
CA LEU A 37 -9.13 -24.08 11.62
C LEU A 37 -8.61 -24.43 13.03
N HIS A 38 -7.29 -24.54 13.16
CA HIS A 38 -6.63 -24.90 14.41
C HIS A 38 -6.17 -23.69 15.24
N THR A 39 -6.49 -22.46 14.80
CA THR A 39 -6.22 -21.28 15.62
C THR A 39 -7.07 -21.28 16.89
N GLU A 40 -6.57 -20.68 17.96
CA GLU A 40 -7.29 -20.59 19.24
C GLU A 40 -8.70 -19.98 19.03
N TYR A 41 -8.81 -18.95 18.20
CA TYR A 41 -10.09 -18.28 17.94
C TYR A 41 -11.11 -19.20 17.24
N LEU A 42 -10.75 -19.81 16.10
CA LEU A 42 -11.69 -20.62 15.32
C LEU A 42 -11.99 -21.96 15.96
N SER A 43 -11.05 -22.55 16.70
CA SER A 43 -11.26 -23.83 17.39
C SER A 43 -12.33 -23.78 18.48
N GLN A 44 -12.75 -22.57 18.90
CA GLN A 44 -13.88 -22.40 19.82
C GLN A 44 -15.23 -22.72 19.17
N PHE A 45 -15.32 -22.58 17.86
CA PHE A 45 -16.56 -22.71 17.10
C PHE A 45 -16.56 -23.90 16.14
N LEU A 46 -15.39 -24.24 15.60
CA LEU A 46 -15.22 -25.21 14.52
C LEU A 46 -14.36 -26.40 14.98
N ARG A 47 -14.60 -27.53 14.34
CA ARG A 47 -13.84 -28.77 14.50
C ARG A 47 -13.21 -29.19 13.18
N SER A 48 -12.36 -30.23 13.19
CA SER A 48 -11.60 -30.67 11.99
C SER A 48 -12.49 -31.13 10.84
N ASP A 49 -13.71 -31.52 11.08
CA ASP A 49 -14.72 -31.94 10.10
C ASP A 49 -15.71 -30.82 9.71
N SER A 50 -15.53 -29.62 10.28
CA SER A 50 -16.40 -28.47 10.00
C SER A 50 -16.25 -27.95 8.57
N ASP A 51 -17.38 -27.65 7.95
CA ASP A 51 -17.44 -27.11 6.61
C ASP A 51 -17.80 -25.60 6.59
N ARG A 52 -18.09 -25.10 5.40
CA ARG A 52 -18.46 -23.68 5.20
C ARG A 52 -19.82 -23.31 5.78
N GLU A 53 -20.74 -24.26 5.83
CA GLU A 53 -22.06 -24.02 6.43
C GLU A 53 -21.94 -23.99 7.96
N ASP A 54 -21.07 -24.82 8.52
CA ASP A 54 -20.70 -24.73 9.92
C ASP A 54 -20.11 -23.38 10.27
N PHE A 55 -19.21 -22.85 9.44
CA PHE A 55 -18.65 -21.50 9.64
C PHE A 55 -19.75 -20.44 9.70
N LYS A 56 -20.69 -20.45 8.75
CA LYS A 56 -21.77 -19.45 8.70
C LYS A 56 -22.76 -19.55 9.86
N THR A 57 -22.94 -20.74 10.40
CA THR A 57 -23.95 -21.00 11.44
C THR A 57 -23.37 -20.95 12.85
N LYS A 58 -22.10 -21.32 13.02
CA LYS A 58 -21.47 -21.45 14.34
C LYS A 58 -20.55 -20.28 14.71
N VAL A 59 -19.89 -19.66 13.69
CA VAL A 59 -19.00 -18.53 13.96
C VAL A 59 -19.81 -17.22 13.97
N PRO A 60 -19.84 -16.48 15.07
CA PRO A 60 -20.63 -15.27 15.16
C PRO A 60 -20.07 -14.16 14.29
N VAL A 61 -20.94 -13.27 13.84
CA VAL A 61 -20.52 -11.97 13.30
C VAL A 61 -20.10 -11.09 14.48
N VAL A 62 -18.88 -10.59 14.44
CA VAL A 62 -18.26 -9.88 15.55
C VAL A 62 -17.80 -8.49 15.16
N GLU A 63 -17.67 -7.60 16.13
CA GLU A 63 -17.03 -6.29 15.97
C GLU A 63 -15.54 -6.37 16.28
N TYR A 64 -14.82 -5.30 15.96
CA TYR A 64 -13.38 -5.23 16.25
C TYR A 64 -13.06 -5.42 17.74
N GLU A 65 -13.90 -4.89 18.62
CA GLU A 65 -13.68 -4.99 20.08
C GLU A 65 -13.72 -6.43 20.57
N ASP A 66 -14.44 -7.33 19.91
CA ASP A 66 -14.53 -8.75 20.28
C ASP A 66 -13.23 -9.50 19.95
N ILE A 67 -12.55 -9.13 18.85
CA ILE A 67 -11.28 -9.75 18.43
C ILE A 67 -10.05 -8.99 18.92
N LYS A 68 -10.19 -7.76 19.37
CA LYS A 68 -9.13 -6.92 19.88
C LYS A 68 -8.30 -7.58 21.01
N PRO A 69 -8.89 -8.31 21.98
CA PRO A 69 -8.09 -9.00 22.99
C PRO A 69 -7.08 -9.99 22.41
N TYR A 70 -7.45 -10.74 21.38
CA TYR A 70 -6.56 -11.68 20.68
C TYR A 70 -5.43 -10.92 19.96
N ILE A 71 -5.77 -9.81 19.28
CA ILE A 71 -4.76 -8.96 18.60
C ILE A 71 -3.79 -8.36 19.61
N GLN A 72 -4.27 -7.94 20.79
CA GLN A 72 -3.43 -7.41 21.87
C GLN A 72 -2.46 -8.46 22.43
N ARG A 73 -2.88 -9.71 22.55
CA ARG A 73 -2.02 -10.82 22.97
C ARG A 73 -0.89 -11.02 21.96
N ILE A 74 -1.19 -11.02 20.67
CA ILE A 74 -0.17 -11.07 19.60
C ILE A 74 0.76 -9.85 19.71
N ALA A 75 0.21 -8.65 19.90
CA ALA A 75 0.99 -7.42 20.06
C ALA A 75 1.92 -7.45 21.29
N ASN A 76 1.58 -8.24 22.29
CA ASN A 76 2.39 -8.46 23.49
C ASN A 76 3.38 -9.64 23.36
N GLY A 77 3.41 -10.32 22.22
CA GLY A 77 4.40 -11.36 21.91
C GLY A 77 3.91 -12.79 22.00
N GLU A 78 2.60 -13.00 22.20
CA GLU A 78 2.05 -14.34 22.08
C GLU A 78 2.04 -14.81 20.60
N PRO A 79 2.04 -16.10 20.34
CA PRO A 79 2.08 -16.65 18.98
C PRO A 79 0.92 -16.19 18.09
N SER A 80 1.14 -16.13 16.77
CA SER A 80 0.12 -15.74 15.79
C SER A 80 -1.07 -16.69 15.72
N ASP A 81 -0.87 -17.97 16.05
CA ASP A 81 -1.88 -19.05 15.99
C ASP A 81 -3.07 -18.85 16.93
N ILE A 82 -3.01 -17.85 17.79
CA ILE A 82 -4.18 -17.33 18.50
C ILE A 82 -5.28 -16.92 17.51
N LEU A 83 -4.93 -16.27 16.41
CA LEU A 83 -5.88 -15.71 15.43
C LEU A 83 -5.59 -16.12 13.99
N LEU A 84 -4.33 -16.32 13.63
CA LEU A 84 -3.84 -16.62 12.27
C LEU A 84 -2.82 -17.75 12.31
N ALA A 85 -2.96 -18.75 11.43
CA ALA A 85 -1.96 -19.79 11.28
C ALA A 85 -0.66 -19.29 10.63
N GLU A 86 -0.74 -18.17 9.90
CA GLU A 86 0.43 -17.52 9.32
C GLU A 86 1.16 -16.67 10.36
N THR A 87 2.49 -16.59 10.22
CA THR A 87 3.28 -15.71 11.08
C THR A 87 2.96 -14.24 10.82
N VAL A 88 2.60 -13.52 11.88
CA VAL A 88 2.42 -12.07 11.84
C VAL A 88 3.79 -11.40 11.79
N ILE A 89 4.07 -10.66 10.74
CA ILE A 89 5.34 -9.94 10.55
C ILE A 89 5.27 -8.47 11.00
N ALA A 90 4.07 -7.92 11.04
CA ALA A 90 3.82 -6.55 11.49
C ALA A 90 2.37 -6.39 11.95
N LEU A 91 2.11 -5.29 12.66
CA LEU A 91 0.74 -4.84 12.93
C LEU A 91 0.49 -3.56 12.13
N THR A 92 -0.55 -3.56 11.31
CA THR A 92 -0.91 -2.37 10.54
C THR A 92 -1.95 -1.55 11.28
N ARG A 93 -1.86 -0.22 11.15
CA ARG A 93 -2.84 0.70 11.73
C ARG A 93 -3.89 1.07 10.69
N SER A 94 -5.14 0.83 11.01
CA SER A 94 -6.26 1.28 10.20
C SER A 94 -6.41 2.80 10.26
N SER A 95 -6.99 3.40 9.19
CA SER A 95 -7.46 4.80 9.22
C SER A 95 -8.71 4.98 10.08
N GLY A 96 -9.47 3.90 10.30
CA GLY A 96 -10.62 3.89 11.22
C GLY A 96 -10.18 3.78 12.67
N THR A 97 -10.95 4.41 13.56
CA THR A 97 -10.70 4.36 15.01
C THR A 97 -11.81 3.60 15.73
N SER A 98 -11.43 2.97 16.84
CA SER A 98 -12.36 2.45 17.81
C SER A 98 -12.04 3.12 19.16
N ALA A 99 -13.02 3.73 19.79
CA ALA A 99 -12.82 4.55 20.99
C ALA A 99 -11.68 5.57 20.87
N GLY A 100 -11.51 6.21 19.68
CA GLY A 100 -10.47 7.19 19.41
C GLY A 100 -9.07 6.62 19.16
N GLN A 101 -8.89 5.31 19.18
CA GLN A 101 -7.61 4.65 18.90
C GLN A 101 -7.63 3.94 17.55
N PRO A 102 -6.53 3.98 16.76
CA PRO A 102 -6.42 3.23 15.53
C PRO A 102 -6.58 1.73 15.78
N LYS A 103 -7.35 1.05 14.94
CA LYS A 103 -7.46 -0.40 14.98
C LYS A 103 -6.14 -1.02 14.51
N LEU A 104 -5.64 -2.00 15.24
CA LEU A 104 -4.51 -2.81 14.84
C LEU A 104 -4.99 -4.02 14.03
N ILE A 105 -4.32 -4.30 12.93
CA ILE A 105 -4.64 -5.43 12.05
C ILE A 105 -3.35 -6.23 11.86
N PRO A 106 -3.35 -7.51 12.21
CA PRO A 106 -2.22 -8.39 11.94
C PRO A 106 -1.91 -8.43 10.44
N PHE A 107 -0.63 -8.43 10.08
CA PHE A 107 -0.16 -8.37 8.71
C PHE A 107 0.86 -9.49 8.46
N THR A 108 0.66 -10.23 7.37
CA THR A 108 1.48 -11.38 6.98
C THR A 108 2.10 -11.14 5.61
N ASP A 109 3.14 -11.91 5.24
CA ASP A 109 3.75 -11.86 3.91
C ASP A 109 2.73 -12.19 2.81
N ARG A 110 1.87 -13.18 3.06
CA ARG A 110 0.83 -13.58 2.10
C ARG A 110 -0.18 -12.47 1.80
N GLU A 111 -0.41 -11.56 2.74
CA GLU A 111 -1.26 -10.39 2.49
C GLU A 111 -0.64 -9.44 1.46
N LEU A 112 0.70 -9.32 1.42
CA LEU A 112 1.39 -8.59 0.36
C LEU A 112 1.15 -9.22 -1.01
N ASP A 113 1.27 -10.53 -1.12
CA ASP A 113 1.05 -11.26 -2.39
C ASP A 113 -0.38 -11.09 -2.89
N ARG A 114 -1.37 -11.20 -1.99
CA ARG A 114 -2.78 -10.97 -2.33
C ARG A 114 -3.04 -9.56 -2.84
N ARG A 115 -2.42 -8.56 -2.22
CA ARG A 115 -2.54 -7.15 -2.64
C ARG A 115 -1.85 -6.90 -3.98
N ALA A 116 -0.68 -7.46 -4.19
CA ALA A 116 0.03 -7.40 -5.45
C ALA A 116 -0.80 -8.02 -6.57
N PHE A 117 -1.35 -9.21 -6.36
CA PHE A 117 -2.25 -9.88 -7.28
C PHE A 117 -3.47 -9.02 -7.64
N GLY A 118 -4.20 -8.52 -6.63
CA GLY A 118 -5.37 -7.65 -6.84
C GLY A 118 -4.99 -6.32 -7.54
N GLY A 119 -3.82 -5.76 -7.22
CA GLY A 119 -3.28 -4.57 -7.87
C GLY A 119 -3.03 -4.78 -9.37
N ARG A 120 -2.44 -5.91 -9.75
CA ARG A 120 -2.21 -6.28 -11.16
C ARG A 120 -3.52 -6.48 -11.92
N LEU A 121 -4.48 -7.20 -11.36
CA LEU A 121 -5.80 -7.37 -12.00
C LEU A 121 -6.48 -6.01 -12.22
N ARG A 122 -6.46 -5.13 -11.24
CA ARG A 122 -7.01 -3.77 -11.38
C ARG A 122 -6.30 -2.98 -12.48
N SER A 123 -4.96 -3.02 -12.51
CA SER A 123 -4.19 -2.35 -13.56
C SER A 123 -4.54 -2.89 -14.95
N THR A 124 -4.76 -4.20 -15.09
CA THR A 124 -5.19 -4.82 -16.36
C THR A 124 -6.53 -4.27 -16.84
N VAL A 125 -7.50 -4.10 -15.93
CA VAL A 125 -8.79 -3.49 -16.28
C VAL A 125 -8.61 -2.03 -16.71
N VAL A 126 -7.86 -1.24 -15.94
CA VAL A 126 -7.60 0.16 -16.28
C VAL A 126 -6.91 0.27 -17.65
N ASN A 127 -5.86 -0.51 -17.89
CA ASN A 127 -5.12 -0.50 -19.14
C ASN A 127 -5.98 -0.87 -20.37
N LYS A 128 -7.04 -1.67 -20.17
CA LYS A 128 -7.92 -2.06 -21.27
C LYS A 128 -8.95 -0.98 -21.65
N PHE A 129 -9.38 -0.16 -20.70
CA PHE A 129 -10.48 0.78 -20.88
C PHE A 129 -10.07 2.24 -20.83
N VAL A 130 -8.83 2.54 -20.48
CA VAL A 130 -8.30 3.90 -20.40
C VAL A 130 -7.11 4.03 -21.32
N ASP A 131 -7.30 4.77 -22.41
CA ASP A 131 -6.25 5.02 -23.38
C ASP A 131 -5.05 5.72 -22.72
N GLY A 132 -3.85 5.35 -23.17
CA GLY A 132 -2.62 5.95 -22.67
C GLY A 132 -2.07 5.35 -21.39
N PHE A 133 -2.75 4.40 -20.76
CA PHE A 133 -2.22 3.61 -19.65
C PHE A 133 -1.43 2.38 -20.11
N GLU A 134 -1.45 2.12 -21.40
CA GLU A 134 -0.79 0.95 -22.00
C GLU A 134 0.71 1.07 -21.88
N GLN A 135 1.26 0.10 -21.17
CA GLN A 135 2.66 -0.34 -21.15
C GLN A 135 3.73 0.48 -20.41
N GLY A 136 4.32 -0.16 -19.46
CA GLY A 136 5.70 -0.41 -19.00
C GLY A 136 6.64 0.78 -18.72
N GLU A 137 6.50 1.90 -19.37
CA GLU A 137 7.37 3.06 -19.22
C GLU A 137 6.67 4.31 -18.67
N ARG A 138 5.37 4.22 -18.41
CA ARG A 138 4.60 5.39 -17.98
C ARG A 138 4.45 5.42 -16.46
N MET A 139 4.71 6.60 -15.91
CA MET A 139 4.82 6.80 -14.48
C MET A 139 3.53 7.30 -13.84
N LYS A 140 3.41 7.02 -12.55
CA LYS A 140 2.32 7.48 -11.68
C LYS A 140 2.88 8.45 -10.66
N LEU A 141 2.34 9.67 -10.61
CA LEU A 141 2.53 10.56 -9.49
C LEU A 141 1.47 10.26 -8.43
N HIS A 142 1.77 9.35 -7.54
CA HIS A 142 0.85 8.94 -6.49
C HIS A 142 1.31 9.50 -5.14
N LEU A 143 0.70 10.61 -4.73
CA LEU A 143 1.05 11.37 -3.54
C LEU A 143 0.70 10.60 -2.28
N GLN A 144 1.70 10.16 -1.55
CA GLN A 144 1.61 9.31 -0.37
C GLN A 144 2.45 9.88 0.77
N PHE A 145 1.96 9.68 1.99
CA PHE A 145 2.62 10.22 3.18
C PHE A 145 2.76 9.14 4.23
N ASN A 146 3.95 9.09 4.80
CA ASN A 146 4.27 8.18 5.89
C ASN A 146 3.92 8.81 7.25
N ARG A 147 3.75 7.97 8.25
CA ARG A 147 3.60 8.35 9.66
C ARG A 147 4.64 7.62 10.49
N PRO A 148 5.07 8.20 11.61
CA PRO A 148 6.01 7.52 12.50
C PRO A 148 5.51 6.13 12.87
N GLU A 149 6.43 5.17 12.85
CA GLU A 149 6.18 3.83 13.36
C GLU A 149 6.09 3.87 14.88
N ILE A 150 5.26 3.02 15.45
CA ILE A 150 5.19 2.79 16.89
C ILE A 150 5.55 1.33 17.11
N THR A 151 6.39 1.07 18.09
CA THR A 151 6.76 -0.30 18.46
C THR A 151 5.87 -0.76 19.60
N THR A 152 5.33 -1.98 19.50
CA THR A 152 4.58 -2.64 20.58
C THR A 152 5.52 -3.11 21.69
N PRO A 153 5.02 -3.49 22.87
CA PRO A 153 5.83 -4.01 23.95
C PRO A 153 6.69 -5.23 23.56
N SER A 154 6.21 -6.06 22.64
CA SER A 154 6.94 -7.23 22.11
C SER A 154 7.92 -6.94 20.98
N GLY A 155 8.03 -5.67 20.55
CA GLY A 155 8.92 -5.28 19.46
C GLY A 155 8.29 -5.28 18.07
N PHE A 156 7.00 -5.61 17.90
CA PHE A 156 6.33 -5.46 16.61
C PHE A 156 6.28 -4.00 16.19
N ARG A 157 6.67 -3.73 14.95
CA ARG A 157 6.51 -2.41 14.35
C ARG A 157 5.08 -2.23 13.85
N THR A 158 4.45 -1.12 14.24
CA THR A 158 3.12 -0.76 13.75
C THR A 158 3.25 0.37 12.74
N ARG A 159 2.73 0.16 11.54
CA ARG A 159 2.80 1.12 10.44
C ARG A 159 1.51 1.09 9.62
N SER A 160 1.34 2.03 8.69
CA SER A 160 0.23 1.94 7.74
C SER A 160 0.45 0.78 6.76
N ILE A 161 -0.64 0.24 6.23
CA ILE A 161 -0.57 -0.78 5.17
C ILE A 161 0.25 -0.27 3.97
N LEU A 162 0.05 0.98 3.57
CA LEU A 162 0.79 1.58 2.45
C LEU A 162 2.29 1.63 2.72
N THR A 163 2.70 2.04 3.92
CA THR A 163 4.10 2.02 4.32
C THR A 163 4.68 0.60 4.20
N SER A 164 3.93 -0.41 4.63
CA SER A 164 4.35 -1.82 4.50
C SER A 164 4.53 -2.24 3.05
N ILE A 165 3.64 -1.80 2.15
CA ILE A 165 3.74 -2.08 0.71
C ILE A 165 4.99 -1.39 0.12
N PHE A 166 5.17 -0.09 0.35
CA PHE A 166 6.32 0.66 -0.19
C PHE A 166 7.67 0.18 0.34
N MET A 167 7.71 -0.40 1.54
CA MET A 167 8.91 -1.00 2.12
C MET A 167 9.09 -2.48 1.75
N SER A 168 8.18 -3.07 1.00
CA SER A 168 8.28 -4.47 0.59
C SER A 168 9.29 -4.65 -0.54
N LYS A 169 9.98 -5.79 -0.51
CA LYS A 169 10.87 -6.17 -1.61
C LYS A 169 10.13 -6.30 -2.95
N TYR A 170 8.87 -6.72 -2.90
CA TYR A 170 8.03 -6.79 -4.10
C TYR A 170 7.88 -5.41 -4.76
N PHE A 171 7.52 -4.38 -3.98
CA PHE A 171 7.39 -3.02 -4.51
C PHE A 171 8.73 -2.52 -5.09
N GLU A 172 9.81 -2.70 -4.35
CA GLU A 172 11.14 -2.28 -4.78
C GLU A 172 11.54 -2.90 -6.13
N THR A 173 11.27 -4.18 -6.31
CA THR A 173 11.72 -4.93 -7.51
C THR A 173 10.76 -4.85 -8.70
N HIS A 174 9.45 -4.63 -8.49
CA HIS A 174 8.46 -4.76 -9.55
C HIS A 174 7.65 -3.49 -9.83
N GLU A 175 7.52 -2.59 -8.86
CA GLU A 175 6.61 -1.46 -8.98
C GLU A 175 7.30 -0.10 -8.85
N SER A 176 8.45 0.00 -8.21
CA SER A 176 9.10 1.27 -7.89
C SER A 176 9.37 2.13 -9.13
N SER A 177 9.72 1.52 -10.26
CA SER A 177 9.94 2.20 -11.55
C SER A 177 8.66 2.79 -12.16
N LEU A 178 7.49 2.36 -11.72
CA LEU A 178 6.20 2.89 -12.18
C LEU A 178 5.80 4.18 -11.45
N TYR A 179 6.57 4.61 -10.46
CA TYR A 179 6.27 5.80 -9.66
C TYR A 179 7.34 6.87 -9.89
N THR A 180 6.91 8.12 -10.02
CA THR A 180 7.83 9.26 -10.15
C THR A 180 8.62 9.52 -8.87
N SER A 181 8.04 9.16 -7.73
CA SER A 181 8.56 9.49 -6.40
C SER A 181 9.46 8.37 -5.87
N PRO A 182 10.76 8.62 -5.67
CA PRO A 182 11.64 7.69 -4.97
C PRO A 182 11.10 7.34 -3.58
N ILE A 183 11.31 6.10 -3.14
CA ILE A 183 10.81 5.59 -1.85
C ILE A 183 11.20 6.51 -0.68
N ALA A 184 12.41 7.06 -0.69
CA ALA A 184 12.88 7.97 0.34
C ALA A 184 11.98 9.20 0.51
N THR A 185 11.43 9.76 -0.57
CA THR A 185 10.53 10.92 -0.52
C THR A 185 9.15 10.55 0.04
N ILE A 186 8.66 9.33 -0.23
CA ILE A 186 7.41 8.80 0.29
C ILE A 186 7.53 8.50 1.79
N LEU A 187 8.67 7.96 2.22
CA LEU A 187 8.91 7.56 3.61
C LEU A 187 9.35 8.72 4.51
N CYS A 188 9.64 9.90 3.98
CA CYS A 188 9.97 11.08 4.75
C CYS A 188 8.85 11.41 5.74
N LEU A 189 9.21 11.58 7.02
CA LEU A 189 8.25 11.85 8.11
C LEU A 189 7.76 13.29 8.15
N ASP A 190 8.53 14.23 7.59
CA ASP A 190 8.07 15.59 7.37
C ASP A 190 7.19 15.65 6.13
N SER A 191 5.88 15.73 6.36
CA SER A 191 4.89 15.70 5.28
C SER A 191 5.01 16.89 4.32
N LYS A 192 5.55 18.03 4.75
CA LYS A 192 5.78 19.19 3.89
C LYS A 192 6.94 18.92 2.93
N GLN A 193 8.06 18.43 3.44
CA GLN A 193 9.19 18.04 2.62
C GLN A 193 8.85 16.89 1.68
N SER A 194 8.16 15.88 2.19
CA SER A 194 7.66 14.75 1.38
C SER A 194 6.81 15.23 0.21
N MET A 195 5.83 16.12 0.47
CA MET A 195 4.92 16.65 -0.54
C MET A 195 5.67 17.44 -1.62
N TYR A 196 6.57 18.32 -1.21
CA TYR A 196 7.40 19.09 -2.12
C TYR A 196 8.23 18.19 -3.03
N CYS A 197 8.90 17.21 -2.43
CA CYS A 197 9.77 16.29 -3.15
C CYS A 197 8.99 15.43 -4.15
N GLN A 198 7.83 14.93 -3.78
CA GLN A 198 6.99 14.13 -4.68
C GLN A 198 6.46 14.98 -5.85
N TRP A 199 6.03 16.23 -5.62
CA TRP A 199 5.65 17.15 -6.70
C TRP A 199 6.83 17.46 -7.63
N LEU A 200 8.01 17.71 -7.08
CA LEU A 200 9.20 17.99 -7.88
C LEU A 200 9.56 16.83 -8.80
N CYS A 201 9.52 15.59 -8.27
CA CYS A 201 9.71 14.39 -9.07
C CYS A 201 8.65 14.26 -10.19
N GLY A 202 7.38 14.49 -9.86
CA GLY A 202 6.30 14.43 -10.84
C GLY A 202 6.44 15.48 -11.95
N LEU A 203 6.87 16.69 -11.62
CA LEU A 203 7.11 17.76 -12.61
C LEU A 203 8.31 17.48 -13.50
N VAL A 204 9.39 16.93 -12.94
CA VAL A 204 10.57 16.53 -13.74
C VAL A 204 10.18 15.45 -14.76
N HIS A 205 9.33 14.50 -14.37
CA HIS A 205 8.85 13.43 -15.23
C HIS A 205 7.50 13.71 -15.92
N ARG A 206 7.07 14.98 -16.02
CA ARG A 206 5.71 15.34 -16.48
C ARG A 206 5.28 14.70 -17.79
N ASN A 207 6.20 14.48 -18.71
CA ASN A 207 5.92 13.88 -20.02
C ASN A 207 5.66 12.38 -19.95
N GLU A 208 6.06 11.73 -18.86
CA GLU A 208 5.91 10.30 -18.60
C GLU A 208 4.73 10.01 -17.65
N VAL A 209 4.23 11.04 -16.92
CA VAL A 209 3.14 10.90 -15.96
C VAL A 209 1.81 10.71 -16.68
N VAL A 210 1.17 9.57 -16.44
CA VAL A 210 -0.17 9.24 -16.97
C VAL A 210 -1.26 9.36 -15.92
N SER A 211 -0.90 9.39 -14.65
CA SER A 211 -1.89 9.57 -13.57
C SER A 211 -1.32 10.34 -12.40
N VAL A 212 -2.15 11.20 -11.84
CA VAL A 212 -1.89 11.91 -10.59
C VAL A 212 -2.97 11.51 -9.59
N GLY A 213 -2.60 11.10 -8.39
CA GLY A 213 -3.58 10.64 -7.44
C GLY A 213 -3.08 10.55 -5.99
N SER A 214 -3.99 10.22 -5.12
CA SER A 214 -3.73 9.85 -3.72
C SER A 214 -4.83 8.90 -3.26
N ILE A 215 -4.59 8.16 -2.18
CA ILE A 215 -5.58 7.22 -1.63
C ILE A 215 -6.83 7.93 -1.09
N PHE A 216 -6.71 9.19 -0.67
CA PHE A 216 -7.83 9.99 -0.18
C PHE A 216 -7.95 11.28 -0.99
N GLY A 217 -9.16 11.61 -1.44
CA GLY A 217 -9.44 12.85 -2.17
C GLY A 217 -9.06 14.11 -1.39
N SER A 218 -9.25 14.13 -0.07
CA SER A 218 -8.84 15.25 0.78
C SER A 218 -7.31 15.48 0.79
N ILE A 219 -6.52 14.42 0.68
CA ILE A 219 -5.07 14.53 0.55
C ILE A 219 -4.73 15.12 -0.82
N LEU A 220 -5.35 14.64 -1.89
CA LEU A 220 -5.10 15.16 -3.24
C LEU A 220 -5.41 16.66 -3.34
N ILE A 221 -6.54 17.12 -2.77
CA ILE A 221 -6.90 18.55 -2.74
C ILE A 221 -5.82 19.36 -2.00
N ARG A 222 -5.33 18.87 -0.85
CA ARG A 222 -4.23 19.51 -0.13
C ARG A 222 -2.94 19.58 -0.95
N CYS A 223 -2.63 18.52 -1.69
CA CYS A 223 -1.46 18.48 -2.55
C CYS A 223 -1.58 19.46 -3.71
N ILE A 224 -2.76 19.59 -4.33
CA ILE A 224 -3.01 20.61 -5.37
C ILE A 224 -2.83 22.01 -4.80
N LYS A 225 -3.43 22.29 -3.64
CA LYS A 225 -3.24 23.58 -2.98
C LYS A 225 -1.78 23.89 -2.65
N PHE A 226 -1.05 22.88 -2.19
CA PHE A 226 0.38 23.00 -1.97
C PHE A 226 1.14 23.31 -3.27
N LEU A 227 0.80 22.68 -4.38
CA LEU A 227 1.38 22.99 -5.69
C LEU A 227 1.12 24.46 -6.08
N GLU A 228 -0.09 24.97 -5.87
CA GLU A 228 -0.43 26.39 -6.12
C GLU A 228 0.41 27.36 -5.28
N ASP A 229 0.74 26.97 -4.04
CA ASP A 229 1.56 27.81 -3.16
C ASP A 229 3.07 27.76 -3.50
N TYR A 230 3.57 26.63 -4.00
CA TYR A 230 5.01 26.34 -4.19
C TYR A 230 5.47 26.23 -5.64
N TRP A 231 4.60 26.38 -6.66
CA TRP A 231 4.98 26.15 -8.05
C TRP A 231 6.17 26.98 -8.53
N LYS A 232 6.29 28.25 -8.10
CA LYS A 232 7.40 29.13 -8.48
C LYS A 232 8.74 28.60 -7.98
N GLU A 233 8.76 28.10 -6.74
CA GLU A 233 9.95 27.52 -6.14
C GLU A 233 10.31 26.19 -6.79
N LEU A 234 9.31 25.33 -7.08
CA LEU A 234 9.49 24.08 -7.82
C LEU A 234 10.09 24.34 -9.20
N CYS A 235 9.57 25.31 -9.96
CA CYS A 235 10.14 25.72 -11.24
C CYS A 235 11.56 26.27 -11.10
N SER A 236 11.85 27.05 -10.05
CA SER A 236 13.20 27.54 -9.77
C SER A 236 14.18 26.40 -9.52
N ASN A 237 13.80 25.38 -8.75
CA ASN A 237 14.66 24.22 -8.51
C ASN A 237 14.93 23.43 -9.81
N ILE A 238 13.92 23.25 -10.67
CA ILE A 238 14.10 22.61 -11.97
C ILE A 238 15.03 23.45 -12.86
N ARG A 239 14.83 24.75 -12.91
CA ARG A 239 15.62 25.69 -13.72
C ARG A 239 17.10 25.67 -13.36
N THR A 240 17.39 25.65 -12.05
CA THR A 240 18.75 25.74 -11.51
C THR A 240 19.41 24.38 -11.28
N GLY A 241 18.63 23.31 -11.22
CA GLY A 241 19.11 21.99 -10.79
C GLY A 241 19.49 21.94 -9.31
N GLN A 242 19.07 22.94 -8.51
CA GLN A 242 19.42 23.06 -7.10
C GLN A 242 18.17 22.94 -6.24
N LEU A 243 18.24 22.08 -5.24
CA LEU A 243 17.16 21.89 -4.28
C LEU A 243 17.17 23.00 -3.21
N SER A 244 16.00 23.47 -2.85
CA SER A 244 15.82 24.47 -1.79
C SER A 244 16.45 24.01 -0.47
N ASP A 245 17.07 24.95 0.27
CA ASP A 245 17.83 24.66 1.50
C ASP A 245 16.96 24.14 2.65
N TRP A 246 15.68 24.53 2.68
CA TRP A 246 14.76 24.08 3.72
C TRP A 246 14.39 22.59 3.62
N ILE A 247 14.66 21.94 2.50
CA ILE A 247 14.60 20.48 2.39
C ILE A 247 15.81 19.92 3.12
N SER A 248 15.64 19.55 4.36
CA SER A 248 16.72 19.12 5.27
C SER A 248 16.79 17.58 5.43
N ASP A 249 15.73 16.85 5.06
CA ASP A 249 15.73 15.39 5.11
C ASP A 249 16.78 14.82 4.16
N THR A 250 17.72 14.05 4.70
CA THR A 250 18.87 13.53 3.94
C THR A 250 18.42 12.56 2.84
N GLY A 251 17.40 11.73 3.10
CA GLY A 251 16.86 10.80 2.12
C GLY A 251 16.23 11.53 0.93
N CYS A 252 15.44 12.58 1.21
CA CYS A 252 14.87 13.45 0.20
C CYS A 252 15.96 14.17 -0.61
N ARG A 253 16.93 14.78 0.04
CA ARG A 253 18.03 15.47 -0.67
C ARG A 253 18.79 14.57 -1.61
N ASN A 254 19.20 13.40 -1.13
CA ASN A 254 19.95 12.44 -1.94
C ASN A 254 19.13 11.97 -3.14
N ALA A 255 17.87 11.59 -2.93
CA ALA A 255 16.99 11.13 -4.00
C ALA A 255 16.75 12.24 -5.04
N LEU A 256 16.47 13.46 -4.60
CA LEU A 256 16.19 14.58 -5.52
C LEU A 256 17.41 15.11 -6.24
N SER A 257 18.60 15.02 -5.66
CA SER A 257 19.85 15.35 -6.37
C SER A 257 20.04 14.48 -7.61
N MET A 258 19.62 13.23 -7.56
CA MET A 258 19.64 12.33 -8.71
C MET A 258 18.54 12.66 -9.73
N VAL A 259 17.32 12.98 -9.27
CA VAL A 259 16.16 13.29 -10.12
C VAL A 259 16.34 14.63 -10.86
N LEU A 260 16.77 15.67 -10.13
CA LEU A 260 17.01 16.99 -10.73
C LEU A 260 18.18 16.98 -11.73
N GLY A 261 19.26 16.26 -11.41
CA GLY A 261 20.42 16.08 -12.26
C GLY A 261 21.08 17.41 -12.64
N LYS A 262 20.76 17.91 -13.85
CA LYS A 262 21.31 19.15 -14.40
C LYS A 262 20.23 20.25 -14.45
N PRO A 263 20.64 21.55 -14.51
CA PRO A 263 19.72 22.66 -14.78
C PRO A 263 18.87 22.39 -16.03
N ASN A 264 17.56 22.63 -15.94
CA ASN A 264 16.64 22.45 -17.07
C ASN A 264 15.69 23.66 -17.19
N PRO A 265 16.13 24.77 -17.82
CA PRO A 265 15.31 25.97 -17.99
C PRO A 265 14.06 25.72 -18.86
N GLU A 266 14.17 24.90 -19.90
CA GLU A 266 13.05 24.59 -20.81
C GLU A 266 11.91 23.85 -20.08
N LEU A 267 12.26 22.94 -19.18
CA LEU A 267 11.27 22.24 -18.37
C LEU A 267 10.61 23.17 -17.35
N ALA A 268 11.29 24.22 -16.92
CA ALA A 268 10.83 25.15 -15.91
C ALA A 268 9.94 26.28 -16.47
N GLU A 269 9.82 26.43 -17.78
CA GLU A 269 8.89 27.33 -18.49
C GLU A 269 7.55 26.66 -18.75
#